data_27570ae6ed34e9a22e2f4046b5e526aa
#
_entry.id   27570ae6ed34e9a22e2f4046b5e526aa
#
_cell.length_a   1.000
_cell.length_b   1.000
_cell.length_c   1.000
_cell.angle_alpha   90.00
_cell.angle_beta   90.00
_cell.angle_gamma   90.00
#
_symmetry.space_group_name_H-M   'P 1'
#
loop_
_entity.id
_entity.type
_entity.pdbx_description
1 polymer ?
#
loop_
_entity_poly.entity_id
_entity_poly.type
_entity_poly.pdbx_seq_one_letter_code
_entity_poly.pdbx_strand_id
1 'polypeptide(L)'
;QVFIVFARIGDDKNITGFIVENDPSNGISLGEEEHKLGIRSSSTRQVFFSETKVPVENMLAGQGEGFKIAMNALNIGRIKLAAACLEAQRRTISTAVQYANERVQFNVPISSFGAIQAKLAEMATNSYAGESATYRAAHDIETRINLRIQEGNTHQEAELKGVEEFAIECSILKVAVSEDVQACTD
;
A
#
# COMPACT_ATOMS: atom_id res chain seq x y z
N GLN A 1 -14.51 -14.13 8.86
CA GLN A 1 -13.76 -13.45 7.81
C GLN A 1 -14.73 -13.05 6.69
N VAL A 2 -14.43 -11.93 6.02
CA VAL A 2 -15.21 -11.46 4.87
C VAL A 2 -14.27 -11.22 3.69
N PHE A 3 -14.79 -11.36 2.48
CA PHE A 3 -14.14 -10.97 1.23
C PHE A 3 -14.82 -9.71 0.68
N ILE A 4 -14.02 -8.83 0.06
CA ILE A 4 -14.53 -7.81 -0.84
C ILE A 4 -14.35 -8.35 -2.25
N VAL A 5 -15.46 -8.66 -2.91
CA VAL A 5 -15.48 -9.30 -4.23
C VAL A 5 -15.94 -8.29 -5.28
N PHE A 6 -15.22 -8.22 -6.39
CA PHE A 6 -15.60 -7.41 -7.53
C PHE A 6 -16.03 -8.33 -8.67
N ALA A 7 -17.30 -8.23 -9.09
CA ALA A 7 -17.88 -9.07 -10.12
C ALA A 7 -18.81 -8.26 -11.03
N ARG A 8 -19.12 -8.81 -12.19
CA ARG A 8 -20.13 -8.27 -13.11
C ARG A 8 -21.52 -8.81 -12.76
N ILE A 9 -22.53 -7.98 -12.92
CA ILE A 9 -23.93 -8.38 -12.81
C ILE A 9 -24.50 -8.55 -14.23
N GLY A 10 -24.85 -9.79 -14.59
CA GLY A 10 -25.39 -10.08 -15.93
C GLY A 10 -24.45 -9.60 -17.05
N ASP A 11 -24.98 -8.87 -18.02
CA ASP A 11 -24.25 -8.34 -19.17
C ASP A 11 -23.63 -6.96 -18.94
N ASP A 12 -23.62 -6.47 -17.67
CA ASP A 12 -22.99 -5.19 -17.36
C ASP A 12 -21.49 -5.23 -17.66
N LYS A 13 -21.00 -4.23 -18.39
CA LYS A 13 -19.55 -4.11 -18.69
C LYS A 13 -18.74 -3.65 -17.47
N ASN A 14 -19.40 -2.99 -16.52
CA ASN A 14 -18.77 -2.49 -15.31
C ASN A 14 -18.80 -3.55 -14.22
N ILE A 15 -17.84 -3.48 -13.29
CA ILE A 15 -17.81 -4.33 -12.10
C ILE A 15 -18.54 -3.66 -10.95
N THR A 16 -19.15 -4.48 -10.10
CA THR A 16 -19.81 -4.09 -8.86
C THR A 16 -19.07 -4.71 -7.68
N GLY A 17 -18.99 -4.00 -6.56
CA GLY A 17 -18.38 -4.50 -5.33
C GLY A 17 -19.39 -5.18 -4.41
N PHE A 18 -18.99 -6.26 -3.74
CA PHE A 18 -19.81 -7.01 -2.81
C PHE A 18 -19.04 -7.36 -1.54
N ILE A 19 -19.72 -7.34 -0.39
CA ILE A 19 -19.23 -7.93 0.85
C ILE A 19 -19.72 -9.38 0.88
N VAL A 20 -18.79 -10.34 0.92
CA VAL A 20 -19.10 -11.77 0.92
C VAL A 20 -18.53 -12.41 2.17
N GLU A 21 -19.36 -13.02 2.98
CA GLU A 21 -18.91 -13.76 4.16
C GLU A 21 -18.21 -15.06 3.74
N ASN A 22 -17.09 -15.37 4.40
CA ASN A 22 -16.36 -16.62 4.17
C ASN A 22 -17.10 -17.77 4.86
N ASP A 23 -18.09 -18.30 4.18
CA ASP A 23 -18.90 -19.44 4.62
C ASP A 23 -18.77 -20.62 3.64
N PRO A 24 -18.08 -21.71 4.03
CA PRO A 24 -17.97 -22.90 3.17
C PRO A 24 -19.33 -23.54 2.84
N SER A 25 -20.33 -23.38 3.71
CA SER A 25 -21.69 -23.90 3.46
C SER A 25 -22.42 -23.16 2.34
N ASN A 26 -21.94 -21.94 2.01
CA ASN A 26 -22.45 -21.10 0.93
C ASN A 26 -21.60 -21.23 -0.36
N GLY A 27 -20.99 -22.39 -0.60
CA GLY A 27 -20.28 -22.71 -1.84
C GLY A 27 -18.93 -22.02 -2.00
N ILE A 28 -18.30 -21.57 -0.91
CA ILE A 28 -16.96 -20.96 -0.94
C ILE A 28 -15.92 -22.03 -0.61
N SER A 29 -14.90 -22.15 -1.44
CA SER A 29 -13.74 -22.99 -1.18
C SER A 29 -12.43 -22.25 -1.46
N LEU A 30 -11.37 -22.66 -0.77
CA LEU A 30 -10.05 -22.03 -0.84
C LEU A 30 -9.05 -22.99 -1.46
N GLY A 31 -8.22 -22.48 -2.35
CA GLY A 31 -7.08 -23.22 -2.91
C GLY A 31 -5.91 -23.30 -1.92
N GLU A 32 -4.80 -23.83 -2.40
CA GLU A 32 -3.56 -23.90 -1.63
C GLU A 32 -2.97 -22.52 -1.39
N GLU A 33 -2.13 -22.43 -0.34
CA GLU A 33 -1.44 -21.18 0.00
C GLU A 33 -0.30 -20.91 -0.99
N GLU A 34 -0.21 -19.66 -1.49
CA GLU A 34 0.85 -19.27 -2.42
C GLU A 34 2.22 -19.17 -1.74
N HIS A 35 3.25 -19.69 -2.40
CA HIS A 35 4.64 -19.61 -1.97
C HIS A 35 5.21 -18.22 -2.27
N LYS A 36 5.02 -17.27 -1.35
CA LYS A 36 5.49 -15.89 -1.53
C LYS A 36 6.92 -15.70 -1.04
N LEU A 37 7.62 -14.73 -1.63
CA LEU A 37 8.96 -14.31 -1.20
C LEU A 37 8.94 -13.71 0.22
N GLY A 38 7.92 -12.90 0.52
CA GLY A 38 7.73 -12.25 1.84
C GLY A 38 6.25 -12.17 2.23
N ILE A 39 5.97 -11.57 3.38
CA ILE A 39 4.62 -11.38 3.96
C ILE A 39 3.86 -12.72 4.05
N ARG A 40 4.55 -13.76 4.46
CA ARG A 40 4.01 -15.13 4.50
C ARG A 40 2.96 -15.34 5.58
N SER A 41 2.90 -14.45 6.57
CA SER A 41 1.86 -14.46 7.62
C SER A 41 0.49 -13.97 7.12
N SER A 42 0.44 -13.31 5.95
CA SER A 42 -0.80 -12.94 5.27
C SER A 42 -1.14 -13.99 4.22
N SER A 43 -2.30 -14.63 4.36
CA SER A 43 -2.76 -15.67 3.42
C SER A 43 -2.99 -15.09 2.02
N THR A 44 -2.47 -15.79 1.01
CA THR A 44 -2.73 -15.50 -0.41
C THR A 44 -3.03 -16.81 -1.09
N ARG A 45 -4.25 -16.97 -1.58
CA ARG A 45 -4.72 -18.19 -2.22
C ARG A 45 -5.87 -17.91 -3.20
N GLN A 46 -6.14 -18.84 -4.05
CA GLN A 46 -7.34 -18.79 -4.88
C GLN A 46 -8.58 -18.95 -4.02
N VAL A 47 -9.64 -18.21 -4.37
CA VAL A 47 -10.97 -18.32 -3.75
C VAL A 47 -11.95 -18.71 -4.84
N PHE A 48 -12.67 -19.78 -4.63
CA PHE A 48 -13.67 -20.29 -5.57
C PHE A 48 -15.07 -20.03 -5.01
N PHE A 49 -15.95 -19.50 -5.86
CA PHE A 49 -17.36 -19.27 -5.57
C PHE A 49 -18.20 -20.16 -6.47
N SER A 50 -18.99 -21.05 -5.87
CA SER A 50 -19.88 -21.98 -6.57
C SER A 50 -21.31 -21.73 -6.13
N GLU A 51 -22.08 -21.06 -6.97
CA GLU A 51 -23.48 -20.65 -6.69
C GLU A 51 -23.64 -19.93 -5.34
N THR A 52 -22.61 -19.19 -4.93
CA THR A 52 -22.58 -18.45 -3.66
C THR A 52 -23.66 -17.38 -3.66
N LYS A 53 -24.53 -17.44 -2.67
CA LYS A 53 -25.62 -16.45 -2.50
C LYS A 53 -25.11 -15.25 -1.72
N VAL A 54 -25.29 -14.07 -2.28
CA VAL A 54 -24.91 -12.80 -1.66
C VAL A 54 -26.15 -11.94 -1.51
N PRO A 55 -26.51 -11.51 -0.29
CA PRO A 55 -27.63 -10.60 -0.07
C PRO A 55 -27.46 -9.30 -0.85
N VAL A 56 -28.54 -8.74 -1.36
CA VAL A 56 -28.50 -7.49 -2.16
C VAL A 56 -27.96 -6.32 -1.34
N GLU A 57 -28.27 -6.29 -0.05
CA GLU A 57 -27.79 -5.30 0.91
C GLU A 57 -26.26 -5.32 1.12
N ASN A 58 -25.59 -6.39 0.72
CA ASN A 58 -24.13 -6.52 0.77
C ASN A 58 -23.45 -5.90 -0.47
N MET A 59 -24.21 -5.31 -1.38
CA MET A 59 -23.65 -4.56 -2.50
C MET A 59 -23.03 -3.25 -1.99
N LEU A 60 -21.77 -3.01 -2.38
CA LEU A 60 -21.06 -1.77 -2.04
C LEU A 60 -21.36 -0.69 -3.05
N ALA A 61 -21.86 0.44 -2.58
CA ALA A 61 -22.31 1.56 -3.39
C ALA A 61 -23.37 1.15 -4.45
N GLY A 62 -23.36 1.74 -5.64
CA GLY A 62 -24.26 1.38 -6.72
C GLY A 62 -23.73 0.28 -7.64
N GLN A 63 -24.63 -0.29 -8.44
CA GLN A 63 -24.26 -1.21 -9.52
C GLN A 63 -23.29 -0.52 -10.50
N GLY A 64 -22.22 -1.20 -10.86
CA GLY A 64 -21.22 -0.69 -11.80
C GLY A 64 -20.16 0.23 -11.20
N GLU A 65 -20.21 0.54 -9.89
CA GLU A 65 -19.25 1.44 -9.22
C GLU A 65 -18.03 0.72 -8.61
N GLY A 66 -17.94 -0.59 -8.77
CA GLY A 66 -16.87 -1.40 -8.16
C GLY A 66 -15.46 -1.00 -8.58
N PHE A 67 -15.26 -0.55 -9.84
CA PHE A 67 -13.94 -0.09 -10.29
C PHE A 67 -13.45 1.13 -9.49
N LYS A 68 -14.32 2.08 -9.22
CA LYS A 68 -14.00 3.28 -8.45
C LYS A 68 -13.61 2.91 -7.01
N ILE A 69 -14.36 2.01 -6.38
CA ILE A 69 -14.06 1.50 -5.04
C ILE A 69 -12.69 0.80 -5.02
N ALA A 70 -12.43 -0.08 -6.01
CA ALA A 70 -11.17 -0.80 -6.11
C ALA A 70 -9.97 0.14 -6.28
N MET A 71 -10.08 1.16 -7.13
CA MET A 71 -9.01 2.14 -7.35
C MET A 71 -8.72 2.97 -6.11
N ASN A 72 -9.73 3.40 -5.37
CA ASN A 72 -9.53 4.16 -4.13
C ASN A 72 -8.87 3.29 -3.04
N ALA A 73 -9.28 2.03 -2.91
CA ALA A 73 -8.62 1.08 -2.01
C ALA A 73 -7.13 0.90 -2.37
N LEU A 74 -6.79 0.84 -3.67
CA LEU A 74 -5.41 0.75 -4.14
C LEU A 74 -4.62 2.03 -3.85
N ASN A 75 -5.19 3.22 -4.00
CA ASN A 75 -4.50 4.48 -3.69
C ASN A 75 -4.14 4.57 -2.21
N ILE A 76 -5.06 4.21 -1.31
CA ILE A 76 -4.79 4.11 0.13
C ILE A 76 -3.71 3.05 0.41
N GLY A 77 -3.76 1.91 -0.25
CA GLY A 77 -2.75 0.86 -0.13
C GLY A 77 -1.35 1.34 -0.54
N ARG A 78 -1.26 2.15 -1.60
CA ARG A 78 0.00 2.71 -2.12
C ARG A 78 0.68 3.65 -1.12
N ILE A 79 -0.06 4.62 -0.54
CA ILE A 79 0.51 5.54 0.44
C ILE A 79 0.87 4.82 1.75
N LYS A 80 0.07 3.84 2.18
CA LYS A 80 0.39 3.00 3.34
C LYS A 80 1.67 2.18 3.12
N LEU A 81 1.87 1.64 1.91
CA LEU A 81 3.09 0.92 1.58
C LEU A 81 4.32 1.85 1.64
N ALA A 82 4.23 3.06 1.06
CA ALA A 82 5.29 4.05 1.17
C ALA A 82 5.64 4.32 2.64
N ALA A 83 4.64 4.59 3.49
CA ALA A 83 4.85 4.82 4.92
C ALA A 83 5.51 3.62 5.64
N ALA A 84 5.13 2.38 5.31
CA ALA A 84 5.75 1.18 5.87
C ALA A 84 7.23 1.04 5.45
N CYS A 85 7.56 1.41 4.21
CA CYS A 85 8.93 1.39 3.71
C CYS A 85 9.85 2.37 4.42
N LEU A 86 9.36 3.51 4.92
CA LEU A 86 10.18 4.49 5.65
C LEU A 86 10.82 3.89 6.92
N GLU A 87 10.08 3.09 7.66
CA GLU A 87 10.63 2.43 8.85
C GLU A 87 11.67 1.36 8.47
N ALA A 88 11.43 0.63 7.39
CA ALA A 88 12.41 -0.33 6.87
C ALA A 88 13.72 0.38 6.48
N GLN A 89 13.66 1.52 5.78
CA GLN A 89 14.82 2.35 5.46
C GLN A 89 15.58 2.78 6.71
N ARG A 90 14.89 3.36 7.70
CA ARG A 90 15.51 3.81 8.96
C ARG A 90 16.28 2.70 9.67
N ARG A 91 15.69 1.53 9.77
CA ARG A 91 16.35 0.35 10.39
C ARG A 91 17.56 -0.09 9.60
N THR A 92 17.44 -0.18 8.28
CA THR A 92 18.55 -0.59 7.41
C THR A 92 19.70 0.41 7.48
N ILE A 93 19.42 1.72 7.42
CA ILE A 93 20.44 2.78 7.56
C ILE A 93 21.14 2.68 8.93
N SER A 94 20.37 2.55 10.01
CA SER A 94 20.96 2.44 11.36
C SER A 94 21.89 1.23 11.48
N THR A 95 21.46 0.07 10.94
CA THR A 95 22.28 -1.16 10.92
C THR A 95 23.52 -0.99 10.05
N ALA A 96 23.40 -0.37 8.87
CA ALA A 96 24.51 -0.12 7.97
C ALA A 96 25.55 0.83 8.60
N VAL A 97 25.10 1.90 9.24
CA VAL A 97 25.97 2.85 9.95
C VAL A 97 26.70 2.18 11.11
N GLN A 98 25.99 1.40 11.91
CA GLN A 98 26.62 0.65 13.01
C GLN A 98 27.66 -0.32 12.48
N TYR A 99 27.32 -1.14 11.50
CA TYR A 99 28.25 -2.09 10.89
C TYR A 99 29.48 -1.39 10.28
N ALA A 100 29.30 -0.28 9.57
CA ALA A 100 30.39 0.46 8.98
C ALA A 100 31.37 1.04 10.00
N ASN A 101 30.91 1.37 11.21
CA ASN A 101 31.76 1.85 12.30
C ASN A 101 32.48 0.71 13.03
N GLU A 102 31.91 -0.48 13.08
CA GLU A 102 32.49 -1.64 13.77
C GLU A 102 33.42 -2.45 12.87
N ARG A 103 33.14 -2.54 11.58
CA ARG A 103 33.90 -3.33 10.63
C ARG A 103 35.23 -2.65 10.29
N VAL A 104 36.34 -3.30 10.61
CA VAL A 104 37.69 -2.81 10.32
C VAL A 104 38.27 -3.52 9.08
N GLN A 105 38.79 -2.74 8.13
CA GLN A 105 39.57 -3.18 7.01
C GLN A 105 40.77 -2.20 6.83
N PHE A 106 41.92 -2.73 6.44
CA PHE A 106 43.13 -1.94 6.29
C PHE A 106 43.47 -1.10 7.54
N ASN A 107 43.22 -1.67 8.74
CA ASN A 107 43.43 -1.06 10.06
C ASN A 107 42.56 0.18 10.40
N VAL A 108 41.50 0.43 9.65
CA VAL A 108 40.55 1.52 9.92
C VAL A 108 39.12 1.03 9.77
N PRO A 109 38.13 1.64 10.48
CA PRO A 109 36.71 1.35 10.24
C PRO A 109 36.36 1.65 8.78
N ILE A 110 35.48 0.82 8.19
CA ILE A 110 35.08 1.04 6.78
C ILE A 110 34.29 2.32 6.59
N SER A 111 33.70 2.88 7.64
CA SER A 111 33.06 4.19 7.63
C SER A 111 34.01 5.35 7.26
N SER A 112 35.30 5.15 7.34
CA SER A 112 36.31 6.15 6.91
C SER A 112 36.53 6.21 5.41
N PHE A 113 36.02 5.21 4.64
CA PHE A 113 36.20 5.18 3.19
C PHE A 113 35.13 6.02 2.49
N GLY A 114 35.57 6.89 1.57
CA GLY A 114 34.66 7.79 0.83
C GLY A 114 33.55 7.07 0.08
N ALA A 115 33.79 5.89 -0.47
CA ALA A 115 32.76 5.09 -1.13
C ALA A 115 31.62 4.65 -0.16
N ILE A 116 31.98 4.27 1.08
CA ILE A 116 30.99 3.91 2.11
C ILE A 116 30.24 5.14 2.59
N GLN A 117 30.97 6.25 2.81
CA GLN A 117 30.34 7.53 3.20
C GLN A 117 29.34 8.02 2.14
N ALA A 118 29.68 7.90 0.86
CA ALA A 118 28.79 8.26 -0.24
C ALA A 118 27.51 7.43 -0.25
N LYS A 119 27.63 6.08 -0.10
CA LYS A 119 26.45 5.20 0.01
C LYS A 119 25.55 5.54 1.21
N LEU A 120 26.13 5.71 2.39
CA LEU A 120 25.37 6.07 3.59
C LEU A 120 24.68 7.44 3.46
N ALA A 121 25.36 8.41 2.82
CA ALA A 121 24.77 9.72 2.55
C ALA A 121 23.60 9.64 1.56
N GLU A 122 23.73 8.84 0.51
CA GLU A 122 22.66 8.60 -0.47
C GLU A 122 21.44 7.95 0.21
N MET A 123 21.65 6.88 0.99
CA MET A 123 20.58 6.22 1.77
C MET A 123 19.86 7.22 2.67
N ALA A 124 20.59 8.05 3.42
CA ALA A 124 20.01 9.05 4.31
C ALA A 124 19.24 10.13 3.55
N THR A 125 19.77 10.59 2.42
CA THR A 125 19.13 11.62 1.58
C THR A 125 17.83 11.10 0.98
N ASN A 126 17.82 9.89 0.41
CA ASN A 126 16.62 9.27 -0.17
C ASN A 126 15.57 9.00 0.90
N SER A 127 15.98 8.53 2.07
CA SER A 127 15.05 8.34 3.20
C SER A 127 14.41 9.65 3.63
N TYR A 128 15.16 10.73 3.75
CA TYR A 128 14.64 12.06 4.08
C TYR A 128 13.67 12.59 3.01
N ALA A 129 14.03 12.44 1.74
CA ALA A 129 13.18 12.86 0.63
C ALA A 129 11.87 12.06 0.57
N GLY A 130 11.96 10.73 0.67
CA GLY A 130 10.80 9.83 0.70
C GLY A 130 9.87 10.10 1.87
N GLU A 131 10.42 10.33 3.07
CA GLU A 131 9.66 10.69 4.26
C GLU A 131 8.94 12.03 4.08
N SER A 132 9.66 13.06 3.65
CA SER A 132 9.10 14.40 3.42
C SER A 132 7.96 14.36 2.41
N ALA A 133 8.15 13.65 1.29
CA ALA A 133 7.13 13.50 0.26
C ALA A 133 5.90 12.71 0.73
N THR A 134 6.11 11.63 1.51
CA THR A 134 5.02 10.81 2.04
C THR A 134 4.14 11.58 3.02
N TYR A 135 4.75 12.29 3.97
CA TYR A 135 4.01 13.11 4.93
C TYR A 135 3.35 14.31 4.26
N ARG A 136 3.98 14.90 3.26
CA ARG A 136 3.38 15.99 2.49
C ARG A 136 2.12 15.50 1.75
N ALA A 137 2.18 14.38 1.05
CA ALA A 137 1.03 13.82 0.36
C ALA A 137 -0.11 13.45 1.33
N ALA A 138 0.22 12.87 2.49
CA ALA A 138 -0.76 12.57 3.52
C ALA A 138 -1.48 13.83 4.03
N HIS A 139 -0.73 14.91 4.29
CA HIS A 139 -1.27 16.19 4.72
C HIS A 139 -2.16 16.83 3.63
N ASP A 140 -1.74 16.79 2.37
CA ASP A 140 -2.49 17.37 1.26
C ASP A 140 -3.81 16.61 1.04
N ILE A 141 -3.82 15.27 1.16
CA ILE A 141 -5.03 14.44 1.13
C ILE A 141 -5.99 14.85 2.26
N GLU A 142 -5.49 14.93 3.50
CA GLU A 142 -6.30 15.31 4.67
C GLU A 142 -6.89 16.72 4.51
N THR A 143 -6.06 17.66 4.06
CA THR A 143 -6.50 19.04 3.80
C THR A 143 -7.61 19.07 2.76
N ARG A 144 -7.48 18.28 1.69
CA ARG A 144 -8.50 18.20 0.63
C ARG A 144 -9.79 17.58 1.10
N ILE A 145 -9.72 16.53 1.91
CA ILE A 145 -10.90 15.91 2.53
C ILE A 145 -11.66 16.95 3.37
N ASN A 146 -10.95 17.67 4.24
CA ASN A 146 -11.54 18.69 5.10
C ASN A 146 -12.20 19.83 4.30
N LEU A 147 -11.57 20.29 3.22
CA LEU A 147 -12.16 21.30 2.33
C LEU A 147 -13.46 20.78 1.69
N ARG A 148 -13.49 19.55 1.21
CA ARG A 148 -14.70 18.95 0.62
C ARG A 148 -15.84 18.82 1.63
N ILE A 149 -15.54 18.51 2.90
CA ILE A 149 -16.57 18.49 3.96
C ILE A 149 -17.15 19.92 4.16
N GLN A 150 -16.30 20.95 4.15
CA GLN A 150 -16.73 22.33 4.25
C GLN A 150 -17.56 22.80 3.05
N GLU A 151 -17.29 22.23 1.85
CA GLU A 151 -18.07 22.44 0.64
C GLU A 151 -19.46 21.72 0.67
N GLY A 152 -19.76 20.97 1.74
CA GLY A 152 -21.06 20.30 1.95
C GLY A 152 -21.13 18.85 1.46
N ASN A 153 -20.00 18.22 1.11
CA ASN A 153 -19.98 16.78 0.83
C ASN A 153 -20.15 15.99 2.14
N THR A 154 -20.73 14.80 2.05
CA THR A 154 -20.68 13.85 3.17
C THR A 154 -19.25 13.43 3.45
N HIS A 155 -18.96 12.99 4.68
CA HIS A 155 -17.63 12.53 5.05
C HIS A 155 -17.11 11.42 4.11
N GLN A 156 -17.95 10.46 3.78
CA GLN A 156 -17.62 9.36 2.88
C GLN A 156 -17.31 9.84 1.45
N GLU A 157 -18.08 10.76 0.90
CA GLU A 157 -17.81 11.34 -0.43
C GLU A 157 -16.52 12.16 -0.45
N ALA A 158 -16.28 12.93 0.63
CA ALA A 158 -15.07 13.73 0.78
C ALA A 158 -13.82 12.87 0.83
N GLU A 159 -13.84 11.76 1.60
CA GLU A 159 -12.75 10.79 1.66
C GLU A 159 -12.45 10.16 0.30
N LEU A 160 -13.48 9.63 -0.37
CA LEU A 160 -13.32 8.97 -1.67
C LEU A 160 -12.73 9.91 -2.72
N LYS A 161 -13.31 11.12 -2.85
CA LYS A 161 -12.85 12.11 -3.83
C LYS A 161 -11.51 12.75 -3.45
N GLY A 162 -11.25 12.94 -2.15
CA GLY A 162 -10.00 13.50 -1.66
C GLY A 162 -8.81 12.58 -1.96
N VAL A 163 -8.96 11.28 -1.73
CA VAL A 163 -7.92 10.30 -2.06
C VAL A 163 -7.75 10.13 -3.57
N GLU A 164 -8.83 10.17 -4.34
CA GLU A 164 -8.80 10.04 -5.82
C GLU A 164 -7.96 11.14 -6.48
N GLU A 165 -8.00 12.37 -5.98
CA GLU A 165 -7.23 13.50 -6.51
C GLU A 165 -5.71 13.30 -6.42
N PHE A 166 -5.24 12.52 -5.46
CA PHE A 166 -3.80 12.23 -5.22
C PHE A 166 -3.37 10.85 -5.72
N ALA A 167 -4.09 10.26 -6.67
CA ALA A 167 -3.78 8.94 -7.20
C ALA A 167 -2.39 8.86 -7.85
N ILE A 168 -1.92 9.95 -8.46
CA ILE A 168 -0.60 10.05 -9.09
C ILE A 168 0.48 10.07 -8.02
N GLU A 169 0.35 10.95 -7.03
CA GLU A 169 1.28 11.09 -5.91
C GLU A 169 1.41 9.77 -5.13
N CYS A 170 0.29 9.14 -4.82
CA CYS A 170 0.27 7.82 -4.17
C CYS A 170 1.02 6.76 -5.00
N SER A 171 0.87 6.80 -6.33
CA SER A 171 1.53 5.86 -7.24
C SER A 171 3.05 6.10 -7.30
N ILE A 172 3.48 7.35 -7.41
CA ILE A 172 4.90 7.74 -7.42
C ILE A 172 5.55 7.34 -6.10
N LEU A 173 4.92 7.68 -4.97
CA LEU A 173 5.45 7.38 -3.63
C LEU A 173 5.60 5.86 -3.40
N LYS A 174 4.60 5.08 -3.82
CA LYS A 174 4.69 3.61 -3.74
C LYS A 174 5.94 3.08 -4.44
N VAL A 175 6.21 3.56 -5.66
CA VAL A 175 7.36 3.10 -6.45
C VAL A 175 8.66 3.63 -5.85
N ALA A 176 8.81 4.95 -5.73
CA ALA A 176 10.06 5.58 -5.31
C ALA A 176 10.52 5.06 -3.92
N VAL A 177 9.66 5.11 -2.91
CA VAL A 177 10.05 4.73 -1.54
C VAL A 177 10.30 3.22 -1.42
N SER A 178 9.60 2.37 -2.19
CA SER A 178 9.87 0.93 -2.17
C SER A 178 11.17 0.55 -2.89
N GLU A 179 11.54 1.26 -3.97
CA GLU A 179 12.83 1.08 -4.65
C GLU A 179 13.99 1.60 -3.80
N ASP A 180 13.80 2.70 -3.07
CA ASP A 180 14.79 3.21 -2.11
C ASP A 180 15.09 2.19 -0.98
N VAL A 181 14.07 1.45 -0.50
CA VAL A 181 14.29 0.34 0.46
C VAL A 181 15.17 -0.73 -0.16
N GLN A 182 14.87 -1.12 -1.40
CA GLN A 182 15.67 -2.12 -2.12
C GLN A 182 17.13 -1.65 -2.24
N ALA A 183 17.35 -0.41 -2.66
CA ALA A 183 18.69 0.18 -2.76
C ALA A 183 19.42 0.27 -1.42
N CYS A 184 18.71 0.41 -0.31
CA CYS A 184 19.29 0.41 1.04
C CYS A 184 19.72 -0.99 1.49
N THR A 185 19.10 -2.06 0.96
CA THR A 185 19.38 -3.45 1.36
C THR A 185 20.45 -4.13 0.50
N ASP A 186 20.73 -3.60 -0.70
CA ASP A 186 21.77 -4.07 -1.63
C ASP A 186 23.15 -3.47 -1.29
#